data_f01256bdecfeabfa8fbf952982272c9f
#
_entry.id   f01256bdecfeabfa8fbf952982272c9f
#
_cell.length_a   1.000
_cell.length_b   1.000
_cell.length_c   1.000
_cell.angle_alpha   90.00
_cell.angle_beta   90.00
_cell.angle_gamma   90.00
#
_symmetry.space_group_name_H-M   'P 1'
#
loop_
_entity.id
_entity.type
_entity.pdbx_description
1 polymer ?
#
loop_
_entity_poly.entity_id
_entity_poly.type
_entity_poly.pdbx_seq_one_letter_code
_entity_poly.pdbx_strand_id
1 'polypeptide(L)'
;SVGITSRYIVGVWVGNATGEGRAGLTGVGFASPVMFDVFSLLEDSEWFSPPYDEMVQVRVCRKSGHIASSICDDVSVEYLPKSVNTTPNCPYCRWVHLSKDGKWQVNSSCVPISEIETKSWFVLPAAQEYYYKFRHADYRVLPPFREDCEGEKEDQVDLIYPAHNTIVVIPRGFDGTPENMVCEAVARRQEAILYWHLDQQFVGETKNGIHQISMNPPVGEHLLSIVDDLGNRKTISFRVE
;
A
#
# COMPACT_ATOMS: atom_id res chain seq x y z
N SER A 1 17.80 17.12 15.65
CA SER A 1 17.94 15.69 15.94
C SER A 1 17.73 15.44 17.44
N VAL A 2 17.10 14.32 17.74
CA VAL A 2 16.90 13.86 19.12
C VAL A 2 17.35 12.40 19.19
N GLY A 3 18.19 12.10 20.15
CA GLY A 3 18.66 10.74 20.47
C GLY A 3 18.29 10.38 21.91
N ILE A 4 17.98 9.11 22.14
CA ILE A 4 17.53 8.61 23.44
C ILE A 4 18.30 7.33 23.78
N THR A 5 18.82 7.25 25.01
CA THR A 5 19.31 6.01 25.60
C THR A 5 18.48 5.71 26.86
N SER A 6 18.76 4.62 27.55
CA SER A 6 18.07 4.30 28.80
C SER A 6 18.33 5.31 29.94
N ARG A 7 19.36 6.16 29.81
CA ARG A 7 19.79 7.15 30.83
C ARG A 7 19.68 8.59 30.37
N TYR A 8 19.86 8.84 29.05
CA TYR A 8 20.03 10.19 28.53
C TYR A 8 19.11 10.46 27.35
N ILE A 9 18.68 11.71 27.26
CA ILE A 9 18.01 12.26 26.07
C ILE A 9 18.86 13.45 25.63
N VAL A 10 19.34 13.40 24.39
CA VAL A 10 20.11 14.47 23.77
C VAL A 10 19.33 15.08 22.63
N GLY A 11 19.02 16.34 22.71
CA GLY A 11 18.40 17.12 21.65
C GLY A 11 19.38 18.13 21.08
N VAL A 12 19.56 18.13 19.77
CA VAL A 12 20.40 19.12 19.06
C VAL A 12 19.56 19.84 18.03
N TRP A 13 19.56 21.14 18.10
CA TRP A 13 18.93 22.00 17.11
C TRP A 13 20.02 22.84 16.41
N VAL A 14 19.96 22.83 15.06
CA VAL A 14 20.85 23.64 14.22
C VAL A 14 19.99 24.43 13.25
N GLY A 15 20.08 25.74 13.27
CA GLY A 15 19.27 26.62 12.43
C GLY A 15 19.50 28.09 12.70
N ASN A 16 18.74 28.95 12.03
CA ASN A 16 18.72 30.39 12.30
C ASN A 16 17.79 30.71 13.47
N ALA A 17 18.19 31.64 14.35
CA ALA A 17 17.33 32.12 15.43
C ALA A 17 16.01 32.74 14.95
N THR A 18 15.98 33.22 13.71
CA THR A 18 14.77 33.77 13.05
C THR A 18 13.82 32.70 12.54
N GLY A 19 14.21 31.42 12.55
CA GLY A 19 13.43 30.31 11.96
C GLY A 19 13.52 30.20 10.42
N GLU A 20 14.30 31.06 9.77
CA GLU A 20 14.47 31.02 8.31
C GLU A 20 15.21 29.74 7.88
N GLY A 21 14.61 29.00 6.97
CA GLY A 21 15.18 27.78 6.42
C GLY A 21 16.37 28.06 5.50
N ARG A 22 17.40 27.20 5.55
CA ARG A 22 18.51 27.20 4.60
C ARG A 22 18.51 25.91 3.77
N ALA A 23 18.63 26.07 2.46
CA ALA A 23 18.74 24.93 1.56
C ALA A 23 19.94 24.03 1.96
N GLY A 24 19.72 22.73 2.06
CA GLY A 24 20.75 21.75 2.44
C GLY A 24 21.01 21.63 3.94
N LEU A 25 20.50 22.52 4.79
CA LEU A 25 20.63 22.40 6.25
C LEU A 25 19.59 21.42 6.79
N THR A 26 19.98 20.17 6.96
CA THR A 26 19.12 19.10 7.46
C THR A 26 19.52 18.64 8.86
N GLY A 27 18.55 18.16 9.64
CA GLY A 27 18.81 17.60 10.98
C GLY A 27 19.81 16.44 10.92
N VAL A 28 19.68 15.54 9.93
CA VAL A 28 20.57 14.40 9.76
C VAL A 28 22.00 14.83 9.39
N GLY A 29 22.15 15.79 8.50
CA GLY A 29 23.47 16.21 8.02
C GLY A 29 24.27 17.05 9.01
N PHE A 30 23.60 17.86 9.85
CA PHE A 30 24.25 18.84 10.68
C PHE A 30 24.02 18.67 12.20
N ALA A 31 22.81 18.34 12.62
CA ALA A 31 22.49 18.18 14.04
C ALA A 31 22.82 16.76 14.53
N SER A 32 22.67 15.71 13.72
CA SER A 32 22.96 14.34 14.17
C SER A 32 24.42 14.09 14.48
N PRO A 33 25.42 14.54 13.68
CA PRO A 33 26.84 14.41 14.08
C PRO A 33 27.11 14.97 15.44
N VAL A 34 26.69 16.23 15.74
CA VAL A 34 26.86 16.86 17.03
C VAL A 34 26.16 16.06 18.15
N MET A 35 24.97 15.53 17.88
CA MET A 35 24.27 14.69 18.85
C MET A 35 25.06 13.41 19.19
N PHE A 36 25.66 12.75 18.19
CA PHE A 36 26.49 11.57 18.42
C PHE A 36 27.79 11.89 19.12
N ASP A 37 28.40 13.04 18.82
CA ASP A 37 29.58 13.52 19.55
C ASP A 37 29.25 13.74 21.04
N VAL A 38 28.08 14.31 21.36
CA VAL A 38 27.62 14.44 22.75
C VAL A 38 27.45 13.08 23.40
N PHE A 39 26.79 12.12 22.71
CA PHE A 39 26.65 10.77 23.26
C PHE A 39 27.97 10.07 23.49
N SER A 40 29.00 10.30 22.67
CA SER A 40 30.35 9.73 22.87
C SER A 40 31.07 10.23 24.12
N LEU A 41 30.62 11.36 24.69
CA LEU A 41 31.14 11.92 25.95
C LEU A 41 30.38 11.44 27.19
N LEU A 42 29.23 10.80 26.99
CA LEU A 42 28.40 10.28 28.08
C LEU A 42 28.81 8.84 28.42
N GLU A 43 28.50 8.45 29.65
CA GLU A 43 28.72 7.05 30.06
C GLU A 43 27.86 6.09 29.22
N ASP A 44 28.45 4.93 28.90
CA ASP A 44 27.71 3.86 28.23
C ASP A 44 26.48 3.46 29.04
N SER A 45 25.41 3.22 28.36
CA SER A 45 24.16 2.78 28.96
C SER A 45 23.66 1.47 28.30
N GLU A 46 23.08 0.61 29.11
CA GLU A 46 22.42 -0.57 28.60
C GLU A 46 21.25 -0.17 27.70
N TRP A 47 20.87 -1.06 26.81
CA TRP A 47 19.69 -0.87 25.98
C TRP A 47 18.41 -0.90 26.82
N PHE A 48 17.33 -0.36 26.29
CA PHE A 48 16.03 -0.38 26.96
C PHE A 48 15.58 -1.83 27.22
N SER A 49 15.18 -2.12 28.45
CA SER A 49 14.55 -3.39 28.78
C SER A 49 13.10 -3.38 28.26
N PRO A 50 12.70 -4.38 27.48
CA PRO A 50 11.30 -4.48 27.04
C PRO A 50 10.35 -4.61 28.24
N PRO A 51 9.24 -3.85 28.30
CA PRO A 51 8.25 -3.92 29.38
C PRO A 51 7.32 -5.14 29.20
N TYR A 52 7.86 -6.34 29.39
CA TYR A 52 7.13 -7.60 29.14
C TYR A 52 5.85 -7.73 29.95
N ASP A 53 5.75 -7.13 31.14
CA ASP A 53 4.57 -7.04 31.97
C ASP A 53 3.43 -6.20 31.35
N GLU A 54 3.76 -5.28 30.44
CA GLU A 54 2.82 -4.49 29.65
C GLU A 54 2.59 -5.05 28.23
N MET A 55 3.21 -6.19 27.91
CA MET A 55 3.12 -6.84 26.60
C MET A 55 2.33 -8.14 26.67
N VAL A 56 1.84 -8.56 25.53
CA VAL A 56 1.22 -9.88 25.31
C VAL A 56 1.90 -10.58 24.14
N GLN A 57 2.00 -11.90 24.22
CA GLN A 57 2.44 -12.70 23.08
C GLN A 57 1.29 -12.87 22.10
N VAL A 58 1.51 -12.51 20.86
CA VAL A 58 0.55 -12.65 19.77
C VAL A 58 1.20 -13.31 18.56
N ARG A 59 0.38 -14.00 17.78
CA ARG A 59 0.80 -14.52 16.49
C ARG A 59 0.64 -13.43 15.45
N VAL A 60 1.72 -13.10 14.74
CA VAL A 60 1.78 -12.09 13.69
C VAL A 60 1.98 -12.75 12.34
N CYS A 61 1.19 -12.37 11.35
CA CYS A 61 1.39 -12.80 9.97
C CYS A 61 2.64 -12.12 9.40
N ARG A 62 3.67 -12.89 9.07
CA ARG A 62 4.95 -12.34 8.56
C ARG A 62 4.81 -11.60 7.25
N LYS A 63 3.83 -12.00 6.42
CA LYS A 63 3.59 -11.38 5.11
C LYS A 63 2.95 -10.00 5.20
N SER A 64 2.10 -9.77 6.21
CA SER A 64 1.32 -8.51 6.33
C SER A 64 1.64 -7.66 7.56
N GLY A 65 2.30 -8.22 8.58
CA GLY A 65 2.50 -7.55 9.86
C GLY A 65 1.26 -7.43 10.75
N HIS A 66 0.10 -7.94 10.33
CA HIS A 66 -1.13 -7.95 11.13
C HIS A 66 -1.17 -9.13 12.11
N ILE A 67 -2.05 -9.06 13.11
CA ILE A 67 -2.37 -10.24 13.93
C ILE A 67 -2.78 -11.37 13.00
N ALA A 68 -2.18 -12.54 13.19
CA ALA A 68 -2.44 -13.67 12.31
C ALA A 68 -3.88 -14.16 12.46
N SER A 69 -4.57 -14.35 11.35
CA SER A 69 -5.81 -15.13 11.30
C SER A 69 -5.50 -16.64 11.35
N SER A 70 -6.53 -17.47 11.52
CA SER A 70 -6.39 -18.93 11.43
C SER A 70 -5.95 -19.42 10.05
N ILE A 71 -6.05 -18.56 9.03
CA ILE A 71 -5.72 -18.88 7.64
C ILE A 71 -4.25 -18.59 7.33
N CYS A 72 -3.58 -17.73 8.11
CA CYS A 72 -2.18 -17.39 7.86
C CYS A 72 -1.27 -18.62 8.03
N ASP A 73 -0.51 -18.92 6.99
CA ASP A 73 0.42 -20.06 6.90
C ASP A 73 1.83 -19.74 7.38
N ASP A 74 2.23 -18.46 7.31
CA ASP A 74 3.54 -17.98 7.75
C ASP A 74 3.36 -16.98 8.89
N VAL A 75 3.69 -17.42 10.12
CA VAL A 75 3.47 -16.65 11.34
C VAL A 75 4.71 -16.61 12.21
N SER A 76 4.89 -15.51 12.93
CA SER A 76 5.82 -15.37 14.06
C SER A 76 5.04 -15.18 15.36
N VAL A 77 5.70 -15.44 16.48
CA VAL A 77 5.20 -15.08 17.80
C VAL A 77 6.01 -13.88 18.29
N GLU A 78 5.33 -12.81 18.61
CA GLU A 78 5.95 -11.54 18.98
C GLU A 78 5.32 -11.00 20.27
N TYR A 79 6.13 -10.23 21.02
CA TYR A 79 5.63 -9.48 22.17
C TYR A 79 5.19 -8.11 21.70
N LEU A 80 3.91 -7.80 21.82
CA LEU A 80 3.33 -6.52 21.44
C LEU A 80 2.58 -5.89 22.62
N PRO A 81 2.41 -4.57 22.64
CA PRO A 81 1.62 -3.89 23.68
C PRO A 81 0.22 -4.48 23.82
N LYS A 82 -0.33 -4.49 25.02
CA LYS A 82 -1.69 -5.02 25.29
C LYS A 82 -2.79 -4.37 24.44
N SER A 83 -2.57 -3.14 23.99
CA SER A 83 -3.46 -2.42 23.07
C SER A 83 -3.64 -3.10 21.70
N VAL A 84 -2.73 -4.00 21.32
CA VAL A 84 -2.83 -4.75 20.07
C VAL A 84 -4.09 -5.62 19.96
N ASN A 85 -4.69 -6.00 21.08
CA ASN A 85 -5.91 -6.82 21.11
C ASN A 85 -7.12 -6.15 20.41
N THR A 86 -7.06 -4.84 20.14
CA THR A 86 -8.08 -4.09 19.37
C THR A 86 -7.78 -4.05 17.88
N THR A 87 -6.64 -4.57 17.44
CA THR A 87 -6.23 -4.55 16.03
C THR A 87 -6.92 -5.69 15.27
N PRO A 88 -7.46 -5.43 14.07
CA PRO A 88 -8.10 -6.48 13.29
C PRO A 88 -7.09 -7.55 12.83
N ASN A 89 -7.57 -8.77 12.67
CA ASN A 89 -6.78 -9.86 12.12
C ASN A 89 -6.39 -9.60 10.66
N CYS A 90 -5.37 -10.31 10.19
CA CYS A 90 -4.89 -10.22 8.81
C CYS A 90 -6.04 -10.39 7.80
N PRO A 91 -6.34 -9.36 6.99
CA PRO A 91 -7.40 -9.42 6.00
C PRO A 91 -6.94 -10.01 4.66
N TYR A 92 -5.65 -10.25 4.51
CA TYR A 92 -5.04 -10.61 3.23
C TYR A 92 -4.88 -12.11 3.02
N CYS A 93 -4.75 -12.89 4.11
CA CYS A 93 -4.68 -14.35 4.00
C CYS A 93 -6.08 -14.93 3.91
N ARG A 94 -6.34 -15.71 2.86
CA ARG A 94 -7.64 -16.36 2.64
C ARG A 94 -7.49 -17.72 2.00
N TRP A 95 -8.53 -18.53 2.09
CA TRP A 95 -8.58 -19.79 1.39
C TRP A 95 -8.83 -19.56 -0.09
N VAL A 96 -8.03 -20.22 -0.93
CA VAL A 96 -8.16 -20.21 -2.38
C VAL A 96 -8.28 -21.65 -2.87
N HIS A 97 -9.22 -21.86 -3.76
CA HIS A 97 -9.48 -23.14 -4.39
C HIS A 97 -8.79 -23.20 -5.75
N LEU A 98 -7.86 -24.11 -5.90
CA LEU A 98 -7.02 -24.25 -7.08
C LEU A 98 -7.26 -25.59 -7.78
N SER A 99 -7.03 -25.62 -9.09
CA SER A 99 -6.86 -26.85 -9.84
C SER A 99 -5.65 -27.64 -9.35
N LYS A 100 -5.63 -28.97 -9.55
CA LYS A 100 -4.52 -29.83 -9.12
C LYS A 100 -3.14 -29.41 -9.62
N ASP A 101 -3.08 -28.76 -10.78
CA ASP A 101 -1.84 -28.20 -11.32
C ASP A 101 -1.48 -26.82 -10.76
N GLY A 102 -2.37 -26.24 -9.93
CA GLY A 102 -2.19 -24.94 -9.26
C GLY A 102 -2.24 -23.72 -10.20
N LYS A 103 -2.61 -23.90 -11.47
CA LYS A 103 -2.57 -22.82 -12.46
C LYS A 103 -3.83 -21.97 -12.52
N TRP A 104 -4.95 -22.48 -12.00
CA TRP A 104 -6.26 -21.85 -12.11
C TRP A 104 -6.97 -21.84 -10.77
N GLN A 105 -7.68 -20.76 -10.48
CA GLN A 105 -8.72 -20.78 -9.47
C GLN A 105 -9.93 -21.54 -10.06
N VAL A 106 -10.49 -22.41 -9.25
CA VAL A 106 -11.65 -23.25 -9.61
C VAL A 106 -12.64 -23.32 -8.45
N ASN A 107 -13.86 -23.73 -8.74
CA ASN A 107 -14.88 -24.02 -7.74
C ASN A 107 -15.76 -25.21 -8.15
N SER A 108 -16.77 -25.53 -7.36
CA SER A 108 -17.67 -26.66 -7.62
C SER A 108 -18.60 -26.49 -8.83
N SER A 109 -18.65 -25.31 -9.46
CA SER A 109 -19.42 -25.11 -10.69
C SER A 109 -18.73 -25.68 -11.91
N CYS A 110 -17.40 -25.83 -11.88
CA CYS A 110 -16.59 -26.20 -13.04
C CYS A 110 -15.71 -27.44 -12.82
N VAL A 111 -15.48 -27.86 -11.56
CA VAL A 111 -14.67 -29.06 -11.24
C VAL A 111 -15.29 -29.85 -10.09
N PRO A 112 -15.18 -31.17 -10.11
CA PRO A 112 -15.55 -32.00 -8.96
C PRO A 112 -14.73 -31.60 -7.72
N ILE A 113 -15.36 -31.62 -6.53
CA ILE A 113 -14.72 -31.25 -5.26
C ILE A 113 -13.44 -32.06 -5.01
N SER A 114 -13.39 -33.33 -5.43
CA SER A 114 -12.21 -34.20 -5.32
C SER A 114 -10.99 -33.76 -6.13
N GLU A 115 -11.17 -32.81 -7.03
CA GLU A 115 -10.12 -32.24 -7.87
C GLU A 115 -9.73 -30.83 -7.47
N ILE A 116 -10.33 -30.28 -6.41
CA ILE A 116 -10.06 -28.96 -5.88
C ILE A 116 -9.00 -29.07 -4.77
N GLU A 117 -7.92 -28.31 -4.88
CA GLU A 117 -6.97 -28.10 -3.81
C GLU A 117 -7.24 -26.77 -3.12
N THR A 118 -7.49 -26.81 -1.81
CA THR A 118 -7.69 -25.59 -1.01
C THR A 118 -6.39 -25.22 -0.32
N LYS A 119 -5.87 -24.02 -0.58
CA LYS A 119 -4.63 -23.50 0.00
C LYS A 119 -4.82 -22.13 0.61
N SER A 120 -4.07 -21.85 1.67
CA SER A 120 -3.90 -20.48 2.15
C SER A 120 -3.14 -19.67 1.11
N TRP A 121 -3.63 -18.47 0.84
CA TRP A 121 -2.98 -17.56 -0.11
C TRP A 121 -2.99 -16.14 0.42
N PHE A 122 -1.86 -15.46 0.28
CA PHE A 122 -1.72 -14.05 0.63
C PHE A 122 -2.07 -13.19 -0.59
N VAL A 123 -3.19 -12.50 -0.53
CA VAL A 123 -3.75 -11.72 -1.65
C VAL A 123 -3.85 -10.26 -1.26
N LEU A 124 -3.17 -9.41 -1.98
CA LEU A 124 -3.23 -7.97 -1.81
C LEU A 124 -4.20 -7.33 -2.83
N PRO A 125 -4.82 -6.18 -2.50
CA PRO A 125 -5.45 -5.32 -3.50
C PRO A 125 -4.48 -4.98 -4.64
N ALA A 126 -4.98 -4.75 -5.85
CA ALA A 126 -4.15 -4.57 -7.04
C ALA A 126 -3.08 -3.47 -6.89
N ALA A 127 -3.44 -2.33 -6.29
CA ALA A 127 -2.52 -1.24 -6.02
C ALA A 127 -1.40 -1.63 -5.04
N GLN A 128 -1.75 -2.31 -3.94
CA GLN A 128 -0.77 -2.76 -2.95
C GLN A 128 0.11 -3.87 -3.53
N GLU A 129 -0.46 -4.81 -4.28
CA GLU A 129 0.25 -5.88 -4.96
C GLU A 129 1.32 -5.33 -5.89
N TYR A 130 0.99 -4.30 -6.66
CA TYR A 130 1.92 -3.66 -7.58
C TYR A 130 3.20 -3.22 -6.87
N TYR A 131 3.09 -2.44 -5.78
CA TYR A 131 4.25 -1.95 -5.03
C TYR A 131 4.95 -3.03 -4.22
N TYR A 132 4.20 -4.00 -3.68
CA TYR A 132 4.74 -5.07 -2.86
C TYR A 132 5.71 -5.97 -3.65
N LYS A 133 5.39 -6.27 -4.89
CA LYS A 133 6.21 -7.10 -5.79
C LYS A 133 7.64 -6.57 -5.98
N PHE A 134 7.84 -5.26 -5.97
CA PHE A 134 9.17 -4.66 -6.13
C PHE A 134 10.14 -5.01 -5.00
N ARG A 135 9.62 -5.29 -3.81
CA ARG A 135 10.42 -5.57 -2.62
C ARG A 135 10.38 -7.04 -2.19
N HIS A 136 9.45 -7.81 -2.74
CA HIS A 136 9.18 -9.19 -2.37
C HIS A 136 9.14 -10.07 -3.62
N ALA A 137 10.31 -10.51 -4.07
CA ALA A 137 10.45 -11.36 -5.27
C ALA A 137 9.79 -12.74 -5.12
N ASP A 138 9.53 -13.16 -3.88
CA ASP A 138 8.86 -14.40 -3.51
C ASP A 138 7.32 -14.29 -3.50
N TYR A 139 6.76 -13.09 -3.74
CA TYR A 139 5.33 -12.90 -3.80
C TYR A 139 4.69 -13.71 -4.93
N ARG A 140 3.70 -14.51 -4.56
CA ARG A 140 2.95 -15.35 -5.52
C ARG A 140 1.65 -14.65 -5.90
N VAL A 141 1.57 -14.23 -7.16
CA VAL A 141 0.34 -13.69 -7.74
C VAL A 141 -0.74 -14.75 -7.69
N LEU A 142 -1.95 -14.34 -7.37
CA LEU A 142 -3.11 -15.23 -7.38
C LEU A 142 -3.37 -15.73 -8.82
N PRO A 143 -3.48 -17.04 -9.06
CA PRO A 143 -3.83 -17.56 -10.37
C PRO A 143 -5.17 -17.01 -10.86
N PRO A 144 -5.37 -16.85 -12.17
CA PRO A 144 -6.65 -16.41 -12.72
C PRO A 144 -7.73 -17.49 -12.51
N PHE A 145 -8.99 -17.07 -12.51
CA PHE A 145 -10.11 -18.00 -12.59
C PHE A 145 -10.14 -18.71 -13.94
N ARG A 146 -10.45 -19.99 -13.91
CA ARG A 146 -10.67 -20.74 -15.14
C ARG A 146 -11.94 -20.21 -15.84
N GLU A 147 -11.90 -20.07 -17.15
CA GLU A 147 -12.95 -19.38 -17.93
C GLU A 147 -14.34 -20.00 -17.80
N ASP A 148 -14.40 -21.33 -17.62
CA ASP A 148 -15.64 -22.09 -17.46
C ASP A 148 -16.18 -22.12 -16.02
N CYS A 149 -15.50 -21.45 -15.07
CA CYS A 149 -15.94 -21.35 -13.69
C CYS A 149 -16.73 -20.05 -13.46
N GLU A 150 -17.93 -20.18 -12.88
CA GLU A 150 -18.67 -19.02 -12.36
C GLU A 150 -18.13 -18.62 -11.00
N GLY A 151 -17.87 -17.34 -10.78
CA GLY A 151 -17.38 -16.85 -9.48
C GLY A 151 -17.09 -15.35 -9.50
N GLU A 152 -16.93 -14.78 -8.31
CA GLU A 152 -16.50 -13.40 -8.15
C GLU A 152 -15.04 -13.26 -8.62
N LYS A 153 -14.85 -12.43 -9.62
CA LYS A 153 -13.51 -12.07 -10.09
C LYS A 153 -12.93 -11.00 -9.17
N GLU A 154 -11.67 -11.17 -8.79
CA GLU A 154 -10.90 -10.15 -8.08
C GLU A 154 -10.87 -8.84 -8.87
N ASP A 155 -10.79 -7.70 -8.15
CA ASP A 155 -10.51 -6.41 -8.76
C ASP A 155 -9.20 -6.52 -9.57
N GLN A 156 -9.33 -6.51 -10.88
CA GLN A 156 -8.21 -6.64 -11.82
C GLN A 156 -7.53 -5.30 -12.07
N VAL A 157 -8.23 -4.20 -11.80
CA VAL A 157 -7.77 -2.82 -11.96
C VAL A 157 -8.10 -2.00 -10.73
N ASP A 158 -7.25 -1.05 -10.38
CA ASP A 158 -7.48 -0.15 -9.26
C ASP A 158 -6.94 1.25 -9.56
N LEU A 159 -7.58 2.27 -8.95
CA LEU A 159 -7.15 3.66 -9.03
C LEU A 159 -6.28 3.99 -7.82
N ILE A 160 -5.06 4.47 -8.05
CA ILE A 160 -4.13 4.91 -7.02
C ILE A 160 -4.42 6.38 -6.67
N TYR A 161 -4.57 7.22 -7.71
CA TYR A 161 -4.83 8.64 -7.54
C TYR A 161 -5.76 9.18 -8.64
N PRO A 162 -6.74 10.01 -8.27
CA PRO A 162 -7.12 10.38 -6.91
C PRO A 162 -7.74 9.20 -6.16
N ALA A 163 -7.74 9.24 -4.81
CA ALA A 163 -8.45 8.25 -4.02
C ALA A 163 -9.95 8.56 -3.95
N HIS A 164 -10.76 7.55 -3.65
CA HIS A 164 -12.21 7.72 -3.54
C HIS A 164 -12.59 8.72 -2.44
N ASN A 165 -13.52 9.63 -2.75
CA ASN A 165 -14.02 10.70 -1.87
C ASN A 165 -12.94 11.67 -1.38
N THR A 166 -11.86 11.88 -2.14
CA THR A 166 -10.84 12.89 -1.81
C THR A 166 -11.13 14.24 -2.45
N ILE A 167 -10.63 15.29 -1.80
CA ILE A 167 -10.59 16.64 -2.37
C ILE A 167 -9.22 16.82 -3.04
N VAL A 168 -9.24 17.24 -4.29
CA VAL A 168 -8.05 17.52 -5.09
C VAL A 168 -7.97 19.02 -5.34
N VAL A 169 -6.85 19.62 -4.94
CA VAL A 169 -6.56 21.02 -5.27
C VAL A 169 -5.61 21.02 -6.47
N ILE A 170 -6.04 21.59 -7.58
CA ILE A 170 -5.20 21.72 -8.77
C ILE A 170 -4.35 22.98 -8.62
N PRO A 171 -3.00 22.85 -8.57
CA PRO A 171 -2.14 24.01 -8.43
C PRO A 171 -2.27 24.92 -9.65
N ARG A 172 -1.96 26.20 -9.45
CA ARG A 172 -1.87 27.16 -10.54
C ARG A 172 -0.42 27.48 -10.83
N GLY A 173 -0.08 27.51 -12.09
CA GLY A 173 1.23 27.95 -12.54
C GLY A 173 1.49 29.43 -12.20
N PHE A 174 2.73 29.88 -12.40
CA PHE A 174 3.13 31.27 -12.15
C PHE A 174 2.36 32.29 -13.03
N ASP A 175 1.79 31.84 -14.12
CA ASP A 175 0.93 32.63 -15.01
C ASP A 175 -0.55 32.63 -14.60
N GLY A 176 -0.89 31.96 -13.50
CA GLY A 176 -2.26 31.84 -12.99
C GLY A 176 -3.12 30.80 -13.69
N THR A 177 -2.59 30.10 -14.71
CA THR A 177 -3.31 29.00 -15.38
C THR A 177 -3.35 27.76 -14.51
N PRO A 178 -4.49 27.02 -14.46
CA PRO A 178 -4.54 25.75 -13.72
C PRO A 178 -3.61 24.74 -14.39
N GLU A 179 -2.81 24.05 -13.59
CA GLU A 179 -1.99 22.93 -14.05
C GLU A 179 -2.84 21.67 -14.20
N ASN A 180 -2.28 20.65 -14.85
CA ASN A 180 -2.96 19.38 -14.97
C ASN A 180 -2.69 18.50 -13.73
N MET A 181 -3.70 17.81 -13.26
CA MET A 181 -3.52 16.70 -12.33
C MET A 181 -3.11 15.44 -13.10
N VAL A 182 -2.26 14.61 -12.52
CA VAL A 182 -1.89 13.32 -13.07
C VAL A 182 -2.65 12.23 -12.31
N CYS A 183 -3.58 11.58 -12.99
CA CYS A 183 -4.27 10.41 -12.45
C CYS A 183 -3.43 9.16 -12.65
N GLU A 184 -3.47 8.24 -11.69
CA GLU A 184 -2.67 7.03 -11.68
C GLU A 184 -3.53 5.80 -11.36
N ALA A 185 -3.32 4.72 -12.12
CA ALA A 185 -4.00 3.45 -11.93
C ALA A 185 -3.04 2.28 -12.14
N VAL A 186 -3.45 1.11 -11.67
CA VAL A 186 -2.74 -0.15 -11.87
C VAL A 186 -3.67 -1.23 -12.40
N ALA A 187 -3.09 -2.14 -13.15
CA ALA A 187 -3.71 -3.40 -13.53
C ALA A 187 -2.86 -4.57 -13.03
N ARG A 188 -3.50 -5.66 -12.59
CA ARG A 188 -2.79 -6.90 -12.22
C ARG A 188 -2.07 -7.50 -13.42
N ARG A 189 -2.69 -7.43 -14.60
CA ARG A 189 -2.14 -7.87 -15.86
C ARG A 189 -1.21 -6.80 -16.44
N GLN A 190 0.05 -7.14 -16.64
CA GLN A 190 1.08 -6.20 -17.07
C GLN A 190 0.81 -5.61 -18.47
N GLU A 191 0.19 -6.37 -19.37
CA GLU A 191 -0.12 -5.96 -20.75
C GLU A 191 -1.52 -5.37 -20.90
N ALA A 192 -2.21 -5.03 -19.79
CA ALA A 192 -3.53 -4.44 -19.84
C ALA A 192 -3.51 -3.08 -20.56
N ILE A 193 -4.58 -2.80 -21.30
CA ILE A 193 -4.87 -1.47 -21.82
C ILE A 193 -5.98 -0.90 -20.94
N LEU A 194 -5.73 0.28 -20.34
CA LEU A 194 -6.75 0.97 -19.56
C LEU A 194 -7.34 2.13 -20.33
N TYR A 195 -8.66 2.13 -20.44
CA TYR A 195 -9.46 3.22 -21.02
C TYR A 195 -9.99 4.10 -19.90
N TRP A 196 -9.69 5.38 -19.96
CA TRP A 196 -10.02 6.36 -18.95
C TRP A 196 -11.24 7.19 -19.32
N HIS A 197 -12.16 7.35 -18.38
CA HIS A 197 -13.36 8.16 -18.55
C HIS A 197 -13.53 9.10 -17.37
N LEU A 198 -13.74 10.38 -17.65
CA LEU A 198 -14.12 11.40 -16.69
C LEU A 198 -15.57 11.81 -16.97
N ASP A 199 -16.45 11.71 -15.96
CA ASP A 199 -17.88 12.04 -16.10
C ASP A 199 -18.54 11.38 -17.32
N GLN A 200 -18.20 10.11 -17.57
CA GLN A 200 -18.64 9.30 -18.71
C GLN A 200 -18.03 9.70 -20.08
N GLN A 201 -17.19 10.72 -20.14
CA GLN A 201 -16.47 11.09 -21.35
C GLN A 201 -15.13 10.38 -21.44
N PHE A 202 -14.83 9.81 -22.61
CA PHE A 202 -13.54 9.19 -22.85
C PHE A 202 -12.42 10.24 -22.84
N VAL A 203 -11.39 10.02 -22.02
CA VAL A 203 -10.24 10.93 -21.88
C VAL A 203 -9.03 10.41 -22.66
N GLY A 204 -8.81 9.10 -22.65
CA GLY A 204 -7.67 8.50 -23.33
C GLY A 204 -7.43 7.05 -22.92
N GLU A 205 -6.37 6.45 -23.47
CA GLU A 205 -5.92 5.11 -23.13
C GLU A 205 -4.47 5.10 -22.67
N THR A 206 -4.14 4.13 -21.80
CA THR A 206 -2.76 3.90 -21.32
C THR A 206 -2.40 2.42 -21.39
N LYS A 207 -1.10 2.13 -21.62
CA LYS A 207 -0.55 0.79 -21.82
C LYS A 207 0.75 0.64 -21.04
N ASN A 208 1.12 -0.60 -20.72
CA ASN A 208 2.45 -0.97 -20.20
C ASN A 208 2.79 -0.45 -18.79
N GLY A 209 2.29 -1.11 -17.75
CA GLY A 209 2.77 -0.94 -16.38
C GLY A 209 1.97 0.01 -15.51
N ILE A 210 2.57 1.08 -15.00
CA ILE A 210 1.84 2.14 -14.28
C ILE A 210 1.12 2.97 -15.32
N HIS A 211 -0.21 3.03 -15.18
CA HIS A 211 -1.05 3.78 -16.07
C HIS A 211 -1.23 5.19 -15.51
N GLN A 212 -0.68 6.19 -16.19
CA GLN A 212 -0.80 7.59 -15.81
C GLN A 212 -1.43 8.39 -16.95
N ILE A 213 -2.36 9.26 -16.62
CA ILE A 213 -2.98 10.19 -17.56
C ILE A 213 -3.11 11.57 -16.94
N SER A 214 -2.82 12.59 -17.74
CA SER A 214 -2.91 13.99 -17.32
C SER A 214 -4.25 14.56 -17.73
N MET A 215 -4.96 15.23 -16.80
CA MET A 215 -6.25 15.87 -17.07
C MET A 215 -6.45 17.12 -16.21
N ASN A 216 -7.36 17.99 -16.64
CA ASN A 216 -7.70 19.21 -15.92
C ASN A 216 -9.23 19.33 -15.77
N PRO A 217 -9.83 18.60 -14.83
CA PRO A 217 -11.26 18.70 -14.56
C PRO A 217 -11.61 20.07 -13.97
N PRO A 218 -12.79 20.63 -14.26
CA PRO A 218 -13.24 21.88 -13.65
C PRO A 218 -13.50 21.71 -12.14
N VAL A 219 -13.67 22.81 -11.43
CA VAL A 219 -14.08 22.78 -10.02
C VAL A 219 -15.45 22.11 -9.88
N GLY A 220 -15.56 21.11 -9.00
CA GLY A 220 -16.81 20.37 -8.78
C GLY A 220 -16.58 18.90 -8.42
N GLU A 221 -17.67 18.15 -8.36
CA GLU A 221 -17.69 16.70 -8.15
C GLU A 221 -17.51 15.97 -9.46
N HIS A 222 -16.66 14.95 -9.47
CA HIS A 222 -16.32 14.18 -10.66
C HIS A 222 -16.36 12.68 -10.40
N LEU A 223 -16.68 11.93 -11.46
CA LEU A 223 -16.58 10.46 -11.51
C LEU A 223 -15.44 10.06 -12.45
N LEU A 224 -14.41 9.45 -11.92
CA LEU A 224 -13.32 8.86 -12.70
C LEU A 224 -13.52 7.36 -12.80
N SER A 225 -13.56 6.86 -14.04
CA SER A 225 -13.70 5.43 -14.33
C SER A 225 -12.54 4.96 -15.19
N ILE A 226 -12.02 3.79 -14.86
CA ILE A 226 -11.11 3.03 -15.73
C ILE A 226 -11.77 1.72 -16.13
N VAL A 227 -11.53 1.28 -17.35
CA VAL A 227 -11.97 -0.02 -17.88
C VAL A 227 -10.79 -0.64 -18.61
N ASP A 228 -10.50 -1.92 -18.34
CA ASP A 228 -9.49 -2.63 -19.10
C ASP A 228 -10.05 -3.24 -20.39
N ASP A 229 -9.16 -3.76 -21.23
CA ASP A 229 -9.49 -4.43 -22.49
C ASP A 229 -10.26 -5.75 -22.33
N LEU A 230 -10.42 -6.25 -21.10
CA LEU A 230 -11.26 -7.41 -20.75
C LEU A 230 -12.59 -7.01 -20.09
N GLY A 231 -12.86 -5.70 -19.95
CA GLY A 231 -14.10 -5.16 -19.40
C GLY A 231 -14.12 -5.06 -17.87
N ASN A 232 -12.99 -5.29 -17.17
CA ASN A 232 -12.93 -5.04 -15.74
C ASN A 232 -12.93 -3.54 -15.49
N ARG A 233 -13.77 -3.09 -14.55
CA ARG A 233 -14.02 -1.66 -14.33
C ARG A 233 -13.81 -1.27 -12.87
N LYS A 234 -13.21 -0.09 -12.66
CA LYS A 234 -13.18 0.62 -11.36
C LYS A 234 -13.67 2.04 -11.55
N THR A 235 -14.50 2.51 -10.62
CA THR A 235 -15.02 3.88 -10.63
C THR A 235 -14.88 4.47 -9.24
N ILE A 236 -14.44 5.72 -9.17
CA ILE A 236 -14.36 6.52 -7.94
C ILE A 236 -15.03 7.86 -8.14
N SER A 237 -15.44 8.49 -7.05
CA SER A 237 -15.80 9.91 -7.00
C SER A 237 -14.68 10.71 -6.33
N PHE A 238 -14.47 11.94 -6.77
CA PHE A 238 -13.58 12.91 -6.15
C PHE A 238 -14.06 14.31 -6.42
N ARG A 239 -13.57 15.29 -5.67
CA ARG A 239 -13.94 16.71 -5.80
C ARG A 239 -12.72 17.55 -6.10
N VAL A 240 -12.87 18.51 -7.04
CA VAL A 240 -11.85 19.51 -7.36
C VAL A 240 -12.22 20.85 -6.74
N GLU A 241 -11.25 21.51 -6.09
CA GLU A 241 -11.36 22.87 -5.49
C GLU A 241 -10.33 23.84 -6.03
#